data_62f9c65fbe93b48493bdde4491ef7d69
#
_entry.id   62f9c65fbe93b48493bdde4491ef7d69
#
_cell.length_a   1.000
_cell.length_b   1.000
_cell.length_c   1.000
_cell.angle_alpha   90.00
_cell.angle_beta   90.00
_cell.angle_gamma   90.00
#
_symmetry.space_group_name_H-M   'P 1'
#
loop_
_entity.id
_entity.type
_entity.pdbx_description
1 polymer ?
#
loop_
_entity_poly.entity_id
_entity_poly.type
_entity_poly.pdbx_seq_one_letter_code
_entity_poly.pdbx_strand_id
1 'polypeptide(L)'
;MSVCALWQGTQRLAAVIVNHDGQLRPPITVPATHNNAHHLLTYLATAGVDTLIIAEQSHSLIAQAHALKLPVRLVPRDLLDAMRTAAGLDHRPPRNTAILLARWYLTPALRLHLRATRPPAPQENQLDLL
;
A
#
# COMPACT_ATOMS: atom_id res chain seq x y z
N MET A 1 -7.99 -8.47 -13.03
CA MET A 1 -7.80 -7.37 -12.09
C MET A 1 -6.91 -7.82 -10.95
N SER A 2 -5.83 -7.10 -10.68
CA SER A 2 -4.93 -7.48 -9.60
C SER A 2 -4.71 -6.31 -8.64
N VAL A 3 -4.39 -6.64 -7.39
CA VAL A 3 -4.21 -5.70 -6.31
C VAL A 3 -2.82 -5.93 -5.73
N CYS A 4 -2.17 -4.88 -5.25
CA CYS A 4 -0.88 -5.02 -4.59
C CYS A 4 -0.92 -4.37 -3.22
N ALA A 5 -0.54 -5.12 -2.20
CA ALA A 5 -0.34 -4.61 -0.85
C ALA A 5 1.10 -4.16 -0.69
N LEU A 6 1.30 -2.96 -0.15
CA LEU A 6 2.61 -2.35 0.05
C LEU A 6 2.81 -2.00 1.52
N TRP A 7 3.97 -2.33 2.05
CA TRP A 7 4.37 -1.92 3.40
C TRP A 7 5.77 -1.34 3.37
N GLN A 8 5.90 -0.12 3.87
CA GLN A 8 7.20 0.54 3.98
C GLN A 8 7.72 0.42 5.41
N GLY A 9 8.75 -0.41 5.58
CA GLY A 9 9.50 -0.48 6.82
C GLY A 9 10.59 0.58 6.84
N THR A 10 11.44 0.53 7.87
CA THR A 10 12.52 1.50 8.04
C THR A 10 13.58 1.37 6.95
N GLN A 11 13.94 0.14 6.58
CA GLN A 11 15.01 -0.14 5.64
C GLN A 11 14.54 -0.81 4.35
N ARG A 12 13.38 -1.43 4.36
CA ARG A 12 12.88 -2.20 3.23
C ARG A 12 11.43 -1.84 2.92
N LEU A 13 11.13 -1.87 1.65
CA LEU A 13 9.78 -1.74 1.12
C LEU A 13 9.37 -3.11 0.59
N ALA A 14 8.23 -3.61 1.00
CA ALA A 14 7.73 -4.90 0.59
C ALA A 14 6.41 -4.76 -0.17
N ALA A 15 6.24 -5.58 -1.21
CA ALA A 15 5.03 -5.61 -2.02
C ALA A 15 4.57 -7.05 -2.21
N VAL A 16 3.26 -7.27 -2.12
CA VAL A 16 2.65 -8.57 -2.39
C VAL A 16 1.51 -8.37 -3.37
N ILE A 17 1.61 -8.99 -4.53
CA ILE A 17 0.56 -8.92 -5.54
C ILE A 17 -0.45 -10.03 -5.28
N VAL A 18 -1.73 -9.66 -5.29
CA VAL A 18 -2.85 -10.58 -5.20
C VAL A 18 -3.43 -10.73 -6.60
N ASN A 19 -3.38 -11.92 -7.16
CA ASN A 19 -3.93 -12.19 -8.48
C ASN A 19 -5.46 -12.12 -8.44
N HIS A 20 -6.08 -12.02 -9.62
CA HIS A 20 -7.54 -11.94 -9.72
C HIS A 20 -8.25 -13.21 -9.15
N ASP A 21 -7.55 -14.32 -9.05
CA ASP A 21 -8.06 -15.55 -8.46
C ASP A 21 -7.87 -15.63 -6.93
N GLY A 22 -7.32 -14.58 -6.33
CA GLY A 22 -7.09 -14.50 -4.88
C GLY A 22 -5.79 -15.12 -4.40
N GLN A 23 -4.94 -15.59 -5.31
CA GLN A 23 -3.64 -16.15 -4.92
C GLN A 23 -2.63 -15.05 -4.70
N LEU A 24 -1.82 -15.20 -3.65
CA LEU A 24 -0.72 -14.29 -3.36
C LEU A 24 0.51 -14.72 -4.14
N ARG A 25 1.15 -13.76 -4.81
CA ARG A 25 2.45 -13.99 -5.44
C ARG A 25 3.54 -13.82 -4.40
N PRO A 26 4.75 -14.37 -4.65
CA PRO A 26 5.87 -14.20 -3.72
C PRO A 26 6.16 -12.71 -3.46
N PRO A 27 6.49 -12.32 -2.21
CA PRO A 27 6.77 -10.93 -1.88
C PRO A 27 7.97 -10.38 -2.67
N ILE A 28 7.85 -9.12 -3.07
CA ILE A 28 8.96 -8.36 -3.66
C ILE A 28 9.47 -7.43 -2.58
N THR A 29 10.79 -7.44 -2.34
CA THR A 29 11.40 -6.57 -1.32
C THR A 29 12.52 -5.77 -1.96
N VAL A 30 12.50 -4.45 -1.71
CA VAL A 30 13.56 -3.55 -2.19
C VAL A 30 13.98 -2.61 -1.06
N PRO A 31 15.18 -2.01 -1.12
CA PRO A 31 15.55 -0.98 -0.15
C PRO A 31 14.54 0.18 -0.16
N ALA A 32 14.24 0.72 1.02
CA ALA A 32 13.21 1.75 1.18
C ALA A 32 13.75 3.14 0.82
N THR A 33 14.11 3.33 -0.44
CA THR A 33 14.53 4.63 -0.97
C THR A 33 13.45 5.19 -1.88
N HIS A 34 13.46 6.51 -2.07
CA HIS A 34 12.52 7.18 -2.95
C HIS A 34 12.57 6.60 -4.38
N ASN A 35 13.79 6.40 -4.90
CA ASN A 35 13.97 5.88 -6.25
C ASN A 35 13.47 4.45 -6.40
N ASN A 36 13.76 3.59 -5.42
CA ASN A 36 13.28 2.22 -5.45
C ASN A 36 11.77 2.13 -5.34
N ALA A 37 11.15 2.98 -4.52
CA ALA A 37 9.71 3.06 -4.43
C ALA A 37 9.11 3.48 -5.78
N HIS A 38 9.69 4.48 -6.43
CA HIS A 38 9.24 4.92 -7.74
C HIS A 38 9.33 3.79 -8.79
N HIS A 39 10.47 3.09 -8.83
CA HIS A 39 10.68 1.99 -9.77
C HIS A 39 9.69 0.85 -9.50
N LEU A 40 9.47 0.52 -8.24
CA LEU A 40 8.52 -0.53 -7.87
C LEU A 40 7.10 -0.17 -8.28
N LEU A 41 6.66 1.05 -7.98
CA LEU A 41 5.32 1.51 -8.36
C LEU A 41 5.14 1.53 -9.88
N THR A 42 6.16 1.96 -10.62
CA THR A 42 6.13 1.95 -12.09
C THR A 42 6.01 0.52 -12.61
N TYR A 43 6.76 -0.41 -12.03
CA TYR A 43 6.67 -1.82 -12.37
C TYR A 43 5.25 -2.35 -12.13
N LEU A 44 4.67 -2.04 -10.97
CA LEU A 44 3.32 -2.50 -10.62
C LEU A 44 2.27 -1.97 -11.59
N ALA A 45 2.39 -0.71 -11.97
CA ALA A 45 1.49 -0.11 -12.97
C ALA A 45 1.61 -0.86 -14.31
N THR A 46 2.83 -1.16 -14.74
CA THR A 46 3.09 -1.90 -15.98
C THR A 46 2.59 -3.34 -15.90
N ALA A 47 2.66 -3.95 -14.72
CA ALA A 47 2.23 -5.33 -14.50
C ALA A 47 0.71 -5.49 -14.44
N GLY A 48 -0.06 -4.41 -14.61
CA GLY A 48 -1.52 -4.47 -14.62
C GLY A 48 -2.16 -4.44 -13.24
N VAL A 49 -1.44 -3.92 -12.23
CA VAL A 49 -2.02 -3.72 -10.91
C VAL A 49 -3.01 -2.56 -10.97
N ASP A 50 -4.23 -2.80 -10.54
CA ASP A 50 -5.32 -1.83 -10.62
C ASP A 50 -5.45 -0.98 -9.36
N THR A 51 -5.07 -1.52 -8.22
CA THR A 51 -5.27 -0.87 -6.93
C THR A 51 -4.14 -1.24 -5.99
N LEU A 52 -3.69 -0.25 -5.21
CA LEU A 52 -2.70 -0.45 -4.16
C LEU A 52 -3.38 -0.41 -2.80
N ILE A 53 -2.96 -1.28 -1.90
CA ILE A 53 -3.39 -1.28 -0.49
C ILE A 53 -2.20 -0.78 0.31
N ILE A 54 -2.33 0.38 0.94
CA ILE A 54 -1.22 1.04 1.64
C ILE A 54 -1.70 1.48 3.01
N ALA A 55 -0.82 1.38 4.02
CA ALA A 55 -1.11 1.89 5.35
C ALA A 55 -1.20 3.42 5.33
N GLU A 56 -2.17 4.00 6.04
CA GLU A 56 -2.42 5.45 5.98
C GLU A 56 -1.25 6.29 6.46
N GLN A 57 -0.35 5.74 7.29
CA GLN A 57 0.83 6.44 7.76
C GLN A 57 1.97 6.52 6.73
N SER A 58 1.90 5.81 5.62
CA SER A 58 2.93 5.80 4.57
C SER A 58 2.72 6.94 3.58
N HIS A 59 2.81 8.18 4.07
CA HIS A 59 2.45 9.37 3.28
C HIS A 59 3.27 9.53 2.00
N SER A 60 4.58 9.31 2.07
CA SER A 60 5.46 9.44 0.90
C SER A 60 5.08 8.45 -0.19
N LEU A 61 4.81 7.21 0.19
CA LEU A 61 4.45 6.16 -0.76
C LEU A 61 3.09 6.46 -1.41
N ILE A 62 2.14 6.95 -0.62
CA ILE A 62 0.81 7.36 -1.10
C ILE A 62 0.96 8.49 -2.13
N ALA A 63 1.78 9.50 -1.83
CA ALA A 63 2.00 10.63 -2.74
C ALA A 63 2.62 10.17 -4.07
N GLN A 64 3.59 9.26 -4.01
CA GLN A 64 4.22 8.71 -5.22
C GLN A 64 3.21 7.91 -6.04
N ALA A 65 2.35 7.13 -5.41
CA ALA A 65 1.31 6.37 -6.09
C ALA A 65 0.32 7.30 -6.79
N HIS A 66 -0.09 8.38 -6.13
CA HIS A 66 -0.99 9.38 -6.72
C HIS A 66 -0.33 10.07 -7.93
N ALA A 67 0.97 10.34 -7.85
CA ALA A 67 1.69 10.95 -8.97
C ALA A 67 1.69 10.06 -10.21
N LEU A 68 1.63 8.75 -10.04
CA LEU A 68 1.53 7.77 -11.12
C LEU A 68 0.07 7.42 -11.46
N LYS A 69 -0.89 8.12 -10.85
CA LYS A 69 -2.33 7.92 -11.06
C LYS A 69 -2.78 6.50 -10.73
N LEU A 70 -2.14 5.86 -9.76
CA LEU A 70 -2.54 4.55 -9.27
C LEU A 70 -3.60 4.73 -8.18
N PRO A 71 -4.74 4.04 -8.29
CA PRO A 71 -5.75 4.07 -7.21
C PRO A 71 -5.18 3.46 -5.94
N VAL A 72 -5.41 4.11 -4.81
CA VAL A 72 -4.91 3.68 -3.50
C VAL A 72 -6.08 3.52 -2.54
N ARG A 73 -6.09 2.44 -1.79
CA ARG A 73 -7.00 2.22 -0.68
C ARG A 73 -6.19 2.13 0.60
N LEU A 74 -6.59 2.90 1.60
CA LEU A 74 -5.84 3.05 2.84
C LEU A 74 -6.34 2.09 3.91
N VAL A 75 -5.39 1.49 4.61
CA VAL A 75 -5.66 0.71 5.81
C VAL A 75 -5.55 1.64 7.02
N PRO A 76 -6.58 1.75 7.87
CA PRO A 76 -6.54 2.59 9.05
C PRO A 76 -5.36 2.21 9.96
N ARG A 77 -4.64 3.23 10.43
CA ARG A 77 -3.42 3.04 11.21
C ARG A 77 -3.65 2.23 12.48
N ASP A 78 -4.63 2.65 13.28
CA ASP A 78 -4.86 2.04 14.59
C ASP A 78 -5.25 0.57 14.46
N LEU A 79 -6.07 0.26 13.47
CA LEU A 79 -6.51 -1.11 13.21
C LEU A 79 -5.36 -1.97 12.71
N LEU A 80 -4.51 -1.43 11.84
CA LEU A 80 -3.33 -2.14 11.36
C LEU A 80 -2.34 -2.39 12.49
N ASP A 81 -2.07 -1.39 13.34
CA ASP A 81 -1.15 -1.54 14.45
C ASP A 81 -1.64 -2.64 15.42
N ALA A 82 -2.93 -2.65 15.72
CA ALA A 82 -3.52 -3.69 16.57
C ALA A 82 -3.35 -5.08 15.95
N MET A 83 -3.57 -5.21 14.66
CA MET A 83 -3.44 -6.50 13.98
C MET A 83 -1.99 -6.96 13.88
N ARG A 84 -1.05 -6.04 13.65
CA ARG A 84 0.38 -6.37 13.64
C ARG A 84 0.83 -6.87 14.99
N THR A 85 0.43 -6.21 16.07
CA THR A 85 0.75 -6.63 17.43
C THR A 85 0.15 -8.01 17.72
N ALA A 86 -1.11 -8.22 17.38
CA ALA A 86 -1.79 -9.50 17.60
C ALA A 86 -1.12 -10.64 16.82
N ALA A 87 -0.57 -10.35 15.65
CA ALA A 87 0.11 -11.33 14.81
C ALA A 87 1.59 -11.48 15.14
N GLY A 88 2.13 -10.69 16.09
CA GLY A 88 3.55 -10.77 16.49
C GLY A 88 4.49 -10.25 15.41
N LEU A 89 4.09 -9.24 14.62
CA LEU A 89 4.87 -8.76 13.48
C LEU A 89 5.79 -7.58 13.80
N ASP A 90 5.84 -7.10 15.04
CA ASP A 90 6.55 -5.85 15.37
C ASP A 90 8.05 -5.91 15.04
N HIS A 91 8.67 -7.10 15.13
CA HIS A 91 10.08 -7.29 14.83
C HIS A 91 10.31 -8.22 13.63
N ARG A 92 9.29 -8.42 12.81
CA ARG A 92 9.38 -9.27 11.63
C ARG A 92 9.73 -8.46 10.38
N PRO A 93 10.29 -9.11 9.36
CA PRO A 93 10.58 -8.41 8.09
C PRO A 93 9.34 -7.76 7.48
N PRO A 94 9.51 -6.64 6.73
CA PRO A 94 8.39 -5.94 6.11
C PRO A 94 7.49 -6.82 5.24
N ARG A 95 8.02 -7.86 4.61
CA ARG A 95 7.21 -8.77 3.80
C ARG A 95 6.06 -9.40 4.58
N ASN A 96 6.25 -9.63 5.90
CA ASN A 96 5.20 -10.22 6.74
C ASN A 96 4.00 -9.28 6.88
N THR A 97 4.25 -7.98 7.04
CA THR A 97 3.18 -6.98 7.09
C THR A 97 2.51 -6.81 5.72
N ALA A 98 3.28 -6.85 4.64
CA ALA A 98 2.70 -6.78 3.30
C ALA A 98 1.78 -7.98 3.04
N ILE A 99 2.15 -9.18 3.48
CA ILE A 99 1.30 -10.35 3.39
C ILE A 99 0.02 -10.17 4.23
N LEU A 100 0.15 -9.61 5.43
CA LEU A 100 -1.02 -9.31 6.27
C LEU A 100 -1.98 -8.37 5.56
N LEU A 101 -1.47 -7.31 4.94
CA LEU A 101 -2.28 -6.35 4.18
C LEU A 101 -2.97 -7.02 2.99
N ALA A 102 -2.28 -7.91 2.29
CA ALA A 102 -2.85 -8.65 1.17
C ALA A 102 -3.99 -9.56 1.63
N ARG A 103 -3.80 -10.25 2.75
CA ARG A 103 -4.85 -11.09 3.35
C ARG A 103 -6.03 -10.25 3.84
N TRP A 104 -5.75 -9.04 4.32
CA TRP A 104 -6.79 -8.09 4.69
C TRP A 104 -7.74 -7.84 3.53
N TYR A 105 -7.17 -7.55 2.36
CA TYR A 105 -7.99 -7.33 1.17
C TYR A 105 -8.85 -8.55 0.83
N LEU A 106 -8.34 -9.76 1.06
CA LEU A 106 -9.05 -11.00 0.77
C LEU A 106 -10.11 -11.35 1.82
N THR A 107 -10.12 -10.67 2.96
CA THR A 107 -11.10 -10.91 4.03
C THR A 107 -12.24 -9.90 3.89
N PRO A 108 -13.46 -10.31 3.49
CA PRO A 108 -14.54 -9.36 3.21
C PRO A 108 -14.86 -8.41 4.36
N ALA A 109 -14.87 -8.91 5.61
CA ALA A 109 -15.14 -8.07 6.78
C ALA A 109 -14.09 -6.97 6.97
N LEU A 110 -12.83 -7.27 6.69
CA LEU A 110 -11.75 -6.30 6.83
C LEU A 110 -11.69 -5.36 5.64
N ARG A 111 -12.05 -5.83 4.45
CA ARG A 111 -12.07 -5.00 3.24
C ARG A 111 -12.98 -3.78 3.40
N LEU A 112 -14.03 -3.89 4.18
CA LEU A 112 -14.95 -2.77 4.44
C LEU A 112 -14.27 -1.60 5.16
N HIS A 113 -13.16 -1.83 5.83
CA HIS A 113 -12.42 -0.78 6.52
C HIS A 113 -11.40 -0.06 5.62
N LEU A 114 -11.21 -0.53 4.39
CA LEU A 114 -10.33 0.14 3.44
C LEU A 114 -10.99 1.42 2.94
N ARG A 115 -10.22 2.51 2.93
CA ARG A 115 -10.73 3.81 2.51
C ARG A 115 -10.09 4.22 1.19
N ALA A 116 -10.93 4.53 0.21
CA ALA A 116 -10.45 5.10 -1.04
C ALA A 116 -9.82 6.48 -0.76
N THR A 117 -8.78 6.83 -1.50
CA THR A 117 -8.12 8.11 -1.38
C THR A 117 -8.09 8.82 -2.71
N ARG A 118 -8.01 10.14 -2.67
CA ARG A 118 -7.88 10.99 -3.86
C ARG A 118 -6.60 11.81 -3.74
N PRO A 119 -5.89 12.01 -4.85
CA PRO A 119 -4.76 12.93 -4.83
C PRO A 119 -5.26 14.36 -4.52
N PRO A 120 -4.50 15.15 -3.76
CA PRO A 120 -4.87 16.55 -3.52
C PRO A 120 -4.95 17.30 -4.85
N ALA A 121 -5.99 18.11 -5.04
CA ALA A 121 -6.11 18.95 -6.21
C ALA A 121 -5.29 20.22 -6.00
N PRO A 122 -4.33 20.55 -6.89
CA PRO A 122 -3.52 21.76 -6.71
C PRO A 122 -4.36 23.03 -6.63
N GLN A 123 -5.48 23.08 -7.35
CA GLN A 123 -6.37 24.23 -7.34
C GLN A 123 -6.97 24.50 -5.97
N GLU A 124 -7.26 23.47 -5.19
CA GLU A 124 -7.80 23.63 -3.85
C GLU A 124 -6.84 24.42 -2.96
N ASN A 125 -5.56 24.05 -3.04
CA ASN A 125 -4.54 24.75 -2.27
C ASN A 125 -4.37 26.20 -2.69
N GLN A 126 -4.50 26.49 -3.99
CA GLN A 126 -4.40 27.85 -4.49
C GLN A 126 -5.61 28.68 -4.10
N LEU A 127 -6.78 28.09 -4.13
CA LEU A 127 -8.00 28.78 -3.72
C LEU A 127 -7.97 29.14 -2.23
N ASP A 128 -7.39 28.31 -1.41
CA ASP A 128 -7.26 28.56 0.01
C ASP A 128 -6.36 29.76 0.30
N LEU A 129 -5.49 30.11 -0.62
CA LEU A 129 -4.61 31.28 -0.49
C LEU A 129 -5.25 32.57 -0.91
N LEU A 130 -6.37 32.50 -1.55
CA LEU A 130 -7.10 33.67 -2.01
C LEU A 130 -8.14 34.13 -1.00
#